data_3fc3b96d1aeb8b41321b8785d6394211
#
_entry.id   3fc3b96d1aeb8b41321b8785d6394211
#
_cell.length_a   1.000
_cell.length_b   1.000
_cell.length_c   1.000
_cell.angle_alpha   90.00
_cell.angle_beta   90.00
_cell.angle_gamma   90.00
#
_symmetry.space_group_name_H-M   'P 1'
#
loop_
_entity.id
_entity.type
_entity.pdbx_description
1 polymer ?
#
loop_
_entity_poly.entity_id
_entity_poly.type
_entity_poly.pdbx_seq_one_letter_code
_entity_poly.pdbx_strand_id
1 'polypeptide(L)'
;MMTSMSTAPNSAQPNKSQKPGHQANLVAHCPALFLAAPASGQGKTTITAALARYHRDLGRKVRVFKMGPDYLDPQILEQASGHPVTQLDLWMAGVEYCRHQFYLAAKSADLILVEGAMGLFDGEPSSADLATTFGIPVALVMDVKGMAQTAAAAALGLASYRDDVEFYGFIANNCGTERHAQLIRDALDSRMPLLANLARDPEVALPERHLGLVQANEVRDELEQRFNLGKAWLGEQSICDLPKAIAFESQHIEPPKPLLAGTKIGIAKDAAFSFIYTANTALLEAMGAQISYFSPLKDERLPKVDALWFAGGYPELHAKELAENSTMLDDIREFNAKNKPILAECGGFLYCLEELTDLNEVTHEMLGILAGQGAMRGKRGCQGMQAAMLPEGEIRAHAHHRSRSHNTPSPIAYGKRQRHPAPGESIYRQAGLTASYLHLFFPSNPEAVAKIFTRPKAPATLAEV
;
A
#
# COMPACT_ATOMS: atom_id res chain seq x y z
N MET A 1 -70.99 60.16 -3.91
CA MET A 1 -69.83 61.01 -4.21
C MET A 1 -68.56 60.19 -3.89
N MET A 2 -67.66 60.07 -4.87
CA MET A 2 -66.27 59.74 -4.81
C MET A 2 -65.85 58.32 -4.25
N THR A 3 -65.70 57.35 -5.08
CA THR A 3 -64.52 56.78 -5.76
C THR A 3 -63.19 56.89 -5.01
N SER A 4 -62.63 55.77 -4.61
CA SER A 4 -61.21 55.61 -4.65
C SER A 4 -60.86 54.10 -4.88
N MET A 5 -60.19 53.87 -5.97
CA MET A 5 -59.50 52.57 -6.35
C MET A 5 -58.30 52.31 -5.41
N SER A 6 -58.16 51.10 -4.96
CA SER A 6 -56.92 50.63 -4.37
C SER A 6 -56.46 49.40 -5.08
N THR A 7 -55.31 49.51 -5.71
CA THR A 7 -54.57 48.47 -6.39
C THR A 7 -53.90 47.52 -5.38
N ALA A 8 -54.13 46.23 -5.52
CA ALA A 8 -53.40 45.16 -4.76
C ALA A 8 -52.03 44.93 -5.32
N PRO A 9 -50.97 44.64 -4.47
CA PRO A 9 -49.67 44.25 -4.93
C PRO A 9 -49.58 42.74 -5.11
N ASN A 10 -48.93 42.38 -6.17
CA ASN A 10 -48.57 41.06 -6.67
C ASN A 10 -47.73 40.29 -5.64
N SER A 11 -48.22 39.15 -5.13
CA SER A 11 -47.46 38.26 -4.24
C SER A 11 -46.53 37.38 -5.05
N ALA A 12 -45.23 37.71 -5.02
CA ALA A 12 -44.17 36.83 -5.50
C ALA A 12 -44.11 35.55 -4.64
N GLN A 13 -44.30 34.39 -5.25
CA GLN A 13 -44.10 33.10 -4.61
C GLN A 13 -42.60 32.89 -4.30
N PRO A 14 -42.23 32.33 -3.12
CA PRO A 14 -40.85 32.01 -2.82
C PRO A 14 -40.40 30.81 -3.65
N ASN A 15 -39.29 31.03 -4.30
CA ASN A 15 -38.52 30.03 -5.08
C ASN A 15 -38.25 28.78 -4.20
N LYS A 16 -38.81 27.63 -4.59
CA LYS A 16 -38.51 26.34 -3.95
C LYS A 16 -37.04 26.04 -4.17
N SER A 17 -36.24 26.21 -3.12
CA SER A 17 -34.87 25.68 -3.07
C SER A 17 -34.90 24.20 -3.43
N GLN A 18 -34.31 23.84 -4.56
CA GLN A 18 -34.04 22.47 -4.93
C GLN A 18 -33.15 21.89 -3.84
N LYS A 19 -33.65 20.90 -3.11
CA LYS A 19 -32.82 20.05 -2.25
C LYS A 19 -31.76 19.41 -3.14
N PRO A 20 -30.48 19.30 -2.69
CA PRO A 20 -29.47 18.56 -3.44
C PRO A 20 -29.99 17.14 -3.67
N GLY A 21 -30.06 16.72 -4.93
CA GLY A 21 -30.52 15.39 -5.32
C GLY A 21 -29.68 14.34 -4.59
N HIS A 22 -30.31 13.37 -3.95
CA HIS A 22 -29.68 12.17 -3.48
C HIS A 22 -29.06 11.47 -4.71
N GLN A 23 -27.74 11.57 -4.87
CA GLN A 23 -27.05 10.69 -5.80
C GLN A 23 -27.29 9.26 -5.32
N ALA A 24 -27.84 8.41 -6.18
CA ALA A 24 -28.10 7.02 -5.87
C ALA A 24 -26.75 6.34 -5.54
N ASN A 25 -26.66 5.65 -4.41
CA ASN A 25 -25.51 4.85 -4.08
C ASN A 25 -25.32 3.78 -5.16
N LEU A 26 -24.09 3.65 -5.65
CA LEU A 26 -23.70 2.57 -6.53
C LEU A 26 -23.49 1.32 -5.67
N VAL A 27 -24.06 0.18 -6.06
CA VAL A 27 -23.96 -1.08 -5.32
C VAL A 27 -23.48 -2.19 -6.23
N ALA A 28 -22.53 -2.98 -5.76
CA ALA A 28 -22.09 -4.21 -6.40
C ALA A 28 -21.98 -5.32 -5.35
N HIS A 29 -22.22 -6.58 -5.75
CA HIS A 29 -22.16 -7.72 -4.84
C HIS A 29 -21.03 -8.66 -5.26
N CYS A 30 -20.23 -9.11 -4.29
CA CYS A 30 -19.15 -10.06 -4.52
C CYS A 30 -18.91 -10.89 -3.25
N PRO A 31 -18.60 -12.18 -3.38
CA PRO A 31 -18.00 -12.96 -2.31
C PRO A 31 -16.73 -12.31 -1.82
N ALA A 32 -16.57 -12.14 -0.51
CA ALA A 32 -15.40 -11.50 0.07
C ALA A 32 -15.00 -12.17 1.38
N LEU A 33 -13.70 -12.25 1.63
CA LEU A 33 -13.12 -12.84 2.83
C LEU A 33 -11.94 -12.02 3.31
N PHE A 34 -11.89 -11.78 4.62
CA PHE A 34 -10.77 -11.09 5.28
C PHE A 34 -9.89 -12.12 6.00
N LEU A 35 -8.65 -12.28 5.58
CA LEU A 35 -7.68 -13.16 6.25
C LEU A 35 -6.91 -12.36 7.32
N ALA A 36 -7.18 -12.66 8.57
CA ALA A 36 -6.53 -12.04 9.72
C ALA A 36 -5.85 -13.09 10.62
N ALA A 37 -5.08 -12.63 11.58
CA ALA A 37 -4.34 -13.49 12.50
C ALA A 37 -4.18 -12.83 13.86
N PRO A 38 -3.83 -13.56 14.93
CA PRO A 38 -3.52 -12.96 16.23
C PRO A 38 -2.22 -12.15 16.24
N ALA A 39 -1.31 -12.40 15.28
CA ALA A 39 -0.01 -11.73 15.19
C ALA A 39 0.58 -11.82 13.77
N SER A 40 1.72 -11.19 13.53
CA SER A 40 2.55 -11.42 12.35
C SER A 40 3.15 -12.83 12.37
N GLY A 41 3.55 -13.36 11.20
CA GLY A 41 4.21 -14.67 11.10
C GLY A 41 3.29 -15.89 11.23
N GLN A 42 1.97 -15.72 11.16
CA GLN A 42 0.99 -16.82 11.28
C GLN A 42 0.71 -17.53 9.95
N GLY A 43 1.30 -17.07 8.83
CA GLY A 43 1.12 -17.67 7.50
C GLY A 43 0.02 -17.03 6.66
N LYS A 44 -0.47 -15.84 7.02
CA LYS A 44 -1.51 -15.12 6.25
C LYS A 44 -1.18 -15.04 4.76
N THR A 45 0.01 -14.53 4.40
CA THR A 45 0.40 -14.29 3.01
C THR A 45 0.47 -15.58 2.20
N THR A 46 1.03 -16.64 2.78
CA THR A 46 1.07 -17.97 2.14
C THR A 46 -0.33 -18.49 1.83
N ILE A 47 -1.23 -18.41 2.81
CA ILE A 47 -2.62 -18.90 2.66
C ILE A 47 -3.40 -18.02 1.69
N THR A 48 -3.25 -16.70 1.76
CA THR A 48 -3.91 -15.77 0.82
C THR A 48 -3.44 -16.01 -0.62
N ALA A 49 -2.13 -16.20 -0.83
CA ALA A 49 -1.57 -16.51 -2.14
C ALA A 49 -2.08 -17.87 -2.67
N ALA A 50 -2.10 -18.91 -1.83
CA ALA A 50 -2.60 -20.22 -2.19
C ALA A 50 -4.10 -20.18 -2.58
N LEU A 51 -4.94 -19.47 -1.80
CA LEU A 51 -6.36 -19.27 -2.11
C LEU A 51 -6.57 -18.48 -3.40
N ALA A 52 -5.82 -17.40 -3.59
CA ALA A 52 -5.90 -16.60 -4.80
C ALA A 52 -5.55 -17.43 -6.05
N ARG A 53 -4.48 -18.23 -5.97
CA ARG A 53 -4.07 -19.14 -7.03
C ARG A 53 -5.12 -20.23 -7.27
N TYR A 54 -5.64 -20.86 -6.22
CA TYR A 54 -6.66 -21.88 -6.31
C TYR A 54 -7.88 -21.39 -7.11
N HIS A 55 -8.44 -20.25 -6.72
CA HIS A 55 -9.62 -19.70 -7.39
C HIS A 55 -9.30 -19.21 -8.81
N ARG A 56 -8.16 -18.59 -9.02
CA ARG A 56 -7.70 -18.16 -10.35
C ARG A 56 -7.60 -19.35 -11.32
N ASP A 57 -7.03 -20.46 -10.88
CA ASP A 57 -6.87 -21.65 -11.72
C ASP A 57 -8.23 -22.34 -12.05
N LEU A 58 -9.27 -22.08 -11.26
CA LEU A 58 -10.66 -22.41 -11.57
C LEU A 58 -11.32 -21.43 -12.55
N GLY A 59 -10.57 -20.48 -13.09
CA GLY A 59 -11.07 -19.45 -14.03
C GLY A 59 -11.77 -18.27 -13.38
N ARG A 60 -11.75 -18.14 -12.05
CA ARG A 60 -12.35 -17.02 -11.33
C ARG A 60 -11.47 -15.78 -11.36
N LYS A 61 -12.09 -14.61 -11.47
CA LYS A 61 -11.43 -13.32 -11.35
C LYS A 61 -11.28 -12.99 -9.86
N VAL A 62 -10.07 -13.15 -9.32
CA VAL A 62 -9.76 -12.84 -7.92
C VAL A 62 -9.17 -11.44 -7.83
N ARG A 63 -9.67 -10.64 -6.88
CA ARG A 63 -9.06 -9.37 -6.48
C ARG A 63 -8.52 -9.51 -5.07
N VAL A 64 -7.27 -9.16 -4.90
CA VAL A 64 -6.62 -9.20 -3.58
C VAL A 64 -6.30 -7.78 -3.15
N PHE A 65 -6.59 -7.49 -1.89
CA PHE A 65 -6.22 -6.25 -1.22
C PHE A 65 -5.30 -6.55 -0.05
N LYS A 66 -4.33 -5.70 0.18
CA LYS A 66 -3.45 -5.75 1.35
C LYS A 66 -3.77 -4.60 2.29
N MET A 67 -4.04 -4.89 3.55
CA MET A 67 -4.16 -3.84 4.55
C MET A 67 -2.80 -3.28 4.93
N GLY A 68 -2.75 -1.95 5.10
CA GLY A 68 -1.57 -1.23 5.55
C GLY A 68 -0.51 -0.99 4.49
N PRO A 69 0.57 -0.31 4.85
CA PRO A 69 1.63 0.14 3.94
C PRO A 69 2.68 -0.96 3.71
N ASP A 70 2.31 -2.01 3.02
CA ASP A 70 3.18 -3.13 2.66
C ASP A 70 3.58 -3.06 1.19
N TYR A 71 4.81 -3.44 0.85
CA TYR A 71 5.34 -3.40 -0.51
C TYR A 71 5.75 -4.77 -1.07
N LEU A 72 6.01 -5.74 -0.20
CA LEU A 72 6.51 -7.07 -0.60
C LEU A 72 5.36 -8.07 -0.74
N ASP A 73 4.50 -8.17 0.28
CA ASP A 73 3.32 -9.04 0.20
C ASP A 73 2.46 -8.74 -1.03
N PRO A 74 2.16 -7.45 -1.38
CA PRO A 74 1.42 -7.13 -2.59
C PRO A 74 2.01 -7.69 -3.87
N GLN A 75 3.34 -7.67 -4.05
CA GLN A 75 3.97 -8.21 -5.26
C GLN A 75 3.77 -9.73 -5.40
N ILE A 76 3.86 -10.46 -4.29
CA ILE A 76 3.63 -11.90 -4.24
C ILE A 76 2.15 -12.21 -4.52
N LEU A 77 1.25 -11.49 -3.88
CA LEU A 77 -0.21 -11.65 -4.03
C LEU A 77 -0.68 -11.26 -5.44
N GLU A 78 -0.03 -10.28 -6.07
CA GLU A 78 -0.26 -9.89 -7.47
C GLU A 78 0.11 -11.05 -8.42
N GLN A 79 1.26 -11.68 -8.21
CA GLN A 79 1.67 -12.83 -9.01
C GLN A 79 0.71 -14.02 -8.80
N ALA A 80 0.28 -14.28 -7.57
CA ALA A 80 -0.65 -15.36 -7.26
C ALA A 80 -2.03 -15.15 -7.90
N SER A 81 -2.62 -13.96 -7.74
CA SER A 81 -3.95 -13.60 -8.24
C SER A 81 -3.98 -13.30 -9.74
N GLY A 82 -2.85 -12.82 -10.31
CA GLY A 82 -2.74 -12.33 -11.68
C GLY A 82 -3.35 -10.94 -11.89
N HIS A 83 -3.57 -10.19 -10.81
CA HIS A 83 -4.09 -8.84 -10.84
C HIS A 83 -3.36 -7.93 -9.87
N PRO A 84 -3.21 -6.62 -10.18
CA PRO A 84 -2.61 -5.66 -9.27
C PRO A 84 -3.27 -5.69 -7.89
N VAL A 85 -2.45 -5.63 -6.86
CA VAL A 85 -2.88 -5.58 -5.46
C VAL A 85 -2.86 -4.15 -4.97
N THR A 86 -3.99 -3.69 -4.46
CA THR A 86 -4.13 -2.34 -3.91
C THR A 86 -4.04 -2.38 -2.39
N GLN A 87 -3.26 -1.46 -1.83
CA GLN A 87 -3.19 -1.27 -0.39
C GLN A 87 -4.42 -0.50 0.10
N LEU A 88 -5.00 -0.96 1.20
CA LEU A 88 -6.11 -0.32 1.88
C LEU A 88 -5.70 0.07 3.30
N ASP A 89 -6.02 1.29 3.68
CA ASP A 89 -5.79 1.79 5.02
C ASP A 89 -6.79 2.92 5.32
N LEU A 90 -7.54 2.78 6.40
CA LEU A 90 -8.61 3.74 6.72
C LEU A 90 -8.08 5.13 7.09
N TRP A 91 -6.83 5.20 7.61
CA TRP A 91 -6.21 6.49 7.89
C TRP A 91 -5.46 7.05 6.68
N MET A 92 -4.58 6.26 6.06
CA MET A 92 -3.71 6.74 4.97
C MET A 92 -4.51 7.01 3.69
N ALA A 93 -5.35 6.07 3.29
CA ALA A 93 -6.17 6.17 2.09
C ALA A 93 -7.53 6.86 2.36
N GLY A 94 -8.08 6.67 3.55
CA GLY A 94 -9.41 7.14 3.93
C GLY A 94 -10.51 6.13 3.59
N VAL A 95 -11.62 6.22 4.32
CA VAL A 95 -12.76 5.29 4.22
C VAL A 95 -13.37 5.30 2.81
N GLU A 96 -13.58 6.48 2.24
CA GLU A 96 -14.25 6.61 0.94
C GLU A 96 -13.40 6.08 -0.22
N TYR A 97 -12.07 6.25 -0.16
CA TYR A 97 -11.16 5.61 -1.11
C TYR A 97 -11.27 4.08 -1.01
N CYS A 98 -11.16 3.51 0.19
CA CYS A 98 -11.27 2.07 0.40
C CYS A 98 -12.63 1.53 -0.09
N ARG A 99 -13.72 2.23 0.23
CA ARG A 99 -15.07 1.91 -0.22
C ARG A 99 -15.17 1.83 -1.75
N HIS A 100 -14.63 2.83 -2.42
CA HIS A 100 -14.62 2.89 -3.88
C HIS A 100 -13.80 1.76 -4.51
N GLN A 101 -12.64 1.43 -3.93
CA GLN A 101 -11.81 0.32 -4.42
C GLN A 101 -12.54 -1.03 -4.31
N PHE A 102 -13.22 -1.28 -3.19
CA PHE A 102 -14.05 -2.47 -3.04
C PHE A 102 -15.20 -2.53 -4.05
N TYR A 103 -15.91 -1.41 -4.24
CA TYR A 103 -16.97 -1.33 -5.23
C TYR A 103 -16.45 -1.63 -6.65
N LEU A 104 -15.34 -1.02 -7.06
CA LEU A 104 -14.73 -1.28 -8.38
C LEU A 104 -14.33 -2.74 -8.56
N ALA A 105 -13.76 -3.36 -7.53
CA ALA A 105 -13.43 -4.78 -7.54
C ALA A 105 -14.69 -5.64 -7.65
N ALA A 106 -15.71 -5.38 -6.84
CA ALA A 106 -16.95 -6.16 -6.80
C ALA A 106 -17.74 -6.14 -8.13
N LYS A 107 -17.58 -5.09 -8.94
CA LYS A 107 -18.19 -5.03 -10.29
C LYS A 107 -17.67 -6.09 -11.27
N SER A 108 -16.47 -6.62 -11.04
CA SER A 108 -15.80 -7.46 -12.02
C SER A 108 -15.15 -8.72 -11.46
N ALA A 109 -15.05 -8.84 -10.14
CA ALA A 109 -14.46 -9.99 -9.47
C ALA A 109 -15.52 -11.05 -9.15
N ASP A 110 -15.07 -12.30 -9.11
CA ASP A 110 -15.83 -13.44 -8.59
C ASP A 110 -15.50 -13.69 -7.11
N LEU A 111 -14.37 -13.16 -6.63
CA LEU A 111 -13.92 -13.24 -5.24
C LEU A 111 -13.02 -12.05 -4.89
N ILE A 112 -13.26 -11.47 -3.72
CA ILE A 112 -12.38 -10.49 -3.09
C ILE A 112 -11.72 -11.14 -1.87
N LEU A 113 -10.38 -11.09 -1.80
CA LEU A 113 -9.60 -11.47 -0.63
C LEU A 113 -8.94 -10.23 -0.05
N VAL A 114 -9.02 -10.06 1.26
CA VAL A 114 -8.33 -8.98 1.96
C VAL A 114 -7.34 -9.60 2.94
N GLU A 115 -6.07 -9.29 2.80
CA GLU A 115 -5.08 -9.71 3.77
C GLU A 115 -4.81 -8.62 4.81
N GLY A 116 -5.05 -8.96 6.08
CA GLY A 116 -4.80 -8.08 7.21
C GLY A 116 -3.31 -7.87 7.52
N ALA A 117 -3.01 -6.81 8.24
CA ALA A 117 -1.68 -6.50 8.76
C ALA A 117 -1.59 -6.81 10.26
N MET A 118 -0.41 -7.20 10.74
CA MET A 118 -0.14 -7.45 12.17
C MET A 118 -1.16 -8.43 12.80
N GLY A 119 -1.53 -8.22 14.05
CA GLY A 119 -2.65 -8.89 14.69
C GLY A 119 -3.99 -8.22 14.35
N LEU A 120 -5.09 -9.00 14.42
CA LEU A 120 -6.45 -8.57 14.05
C LEU A 120 -6.86 -7.24 14.70
N PHE A 121 -6.50 -7.04 15.97
CA PHE A 121 -6.87 -5.88 16.77
C PHE A 121 -5.70 -4.89 16.96
N ASP A 122 -4.54 -5.17 16.33
CA ASP A 122 -3.37 -4.30 16.44
C ASP A 122 -3.47 -3.12 15.47
N GLY A 123 -3.02 -1.99 15.92
CA GLY A 123 -3.03 -0.77 15.11
C GLY A 123 -4.30 0.08 15.32
N GLU A 124 -4.28 1.29 14.75
CA GLU A 124 -5.42 2.23 14.68
C GLU A 124 -5.31 3.04 13.38
N PRO A 125 -6.17 2.72 12.43
CA PRO A 125 -7.17 1.64 12.45
C PRO A 125 -6.54 0.24 12.39
N SER A 126 -7.22 -0.73 13.00
CA SER A 126 -6.85 -2.15 13.00
C SER A 126 -7.44 -2.92 11.82
N SER A 127 -7.00 -4.18 11.63
CA SER A 127 -7.62 -5.10 10.66
C SER A 127 -9.10 -5.33 10.96
N ALA A 128 -9.47 -5.39 12.24
CA ALA A 128 -10.88 -5.50 12.65
C ALA A 128 -11.70 -4.27 12.23
N ASP A 129 -11.14 -3.06 12.37
CA ASP A 129 -11.84 -1.84 11.96
C ASP A 129 -12.11 -1.79 10.46
N LEU A 130 -11.16 -2.27 9.64
CA LEU A 130 -11.38 -2.35 8.19
C LEU A 130 -12.44 -3.41 7.86
N ALA A 131 -12.36 -4.59 8.46
CA ALA A 131 -13.31 -5.68 8.22
C ALA A 131 -14.75 -5.25 8.60
N THR A 132 -14.95 -4.65 9.76
CA THR A 132 -16.27 -4.20 10.24
C THR A 132 -16.80 -3.02 9.43
N THR A 133 -15.96 -2.06 9.04
CA THR A 133 -16.36 -0.90 8.23
C THR A 133 -17.00 -1.32 6.89
N PHE A 134 -16.57 -2.46 6.33
CA PHE A 134 -17.08 -2.95 5.05
C PHE A 134 -17.87 -4.26 5.15
N GLY A 135 -18.15 -4.74 6.36
CA GLY A 135 -18.93 -5.96 6.61
C GLY A 135 -18.29 -7.21 5.99
N ILE A 136 -16.96 -7.29 5.96
CA ILE A 136 -16.24 -8.43 5.37
C ILE A 136 -16.01 -9.47 6.48
N PRO A 137 -16.49 -10.71 6.36
CA PRO A 137 -16.29 -11.74 7.37
C PRO A 137 -14.82 -12.15 7.46
N VAL A 138 -14.35 -12.45 8.68
CA VAL A 138 -12.95 -12.72 9.01
C VAL A 138 -12.69 -14.22 9.10
N ALA A 139 -11.76 -14.75 8.29
CA ALA A 139 -11.14 -16.05 8.49
C ALA A 139 -9.87 -15.84 9.36
N LEU A 140 -9.87 -16.44 10.54
CA LEU A 140 -8.76 -16.31 11.50
C LEU A 140 -7.70 -17.37 11.23
N VAL A 141 -6.53 -16.95 10.77
CA VAL A 141 -5.34 -17.80 10.55
C VAL A 141 -4.49 -17.84 11.82
N MET A 142 -4.21 -19.02 12.34
CA MET A 142 -3.34 -19.19 13.50
C MET A 142 -2.36 -20.35 13.30
N ASP A 143 -1.08 -20.09 13.59
CA ASP A 143 -0.09 -21.16 13.73
C ASP A 143 -0.38 -21.93 15.01
N VAL A 144 -0.82 -23.19 14.86
CA VAL A 144 -1.20 -24.06 15.98
C VAL A 144 -0.09 -25.02 16.40
N LYS A 145 1.14 -24.79 15.94
CA LYS A 145 2.29 -25.61 16.35
C LYS A 145 2.42 -25.61 17.90
N GLY A 146 2.30 -26.80 18.48
CA GLY A 146 2.40 -26.96 19.93
C GLY A 146 1.15 -26.57 20.72
N MET A 147 0.02 -26.29 20.05
CA MET A 147 -1.29 -26.02 20.67
C MET A 147 -2.33 -27.05 20.19
N ALA A 148 -3.20 -27.52 21.07
CA ALA A 148 -4.38 -28.32 20.72
C ALA A 148 -5.65 -27.52 21.05
N GLN A 149 -6.42 -27.92 22.07
CA GLN A 149 -7.62 -27.18 22.50
C GLN A 149 -7.31 -25.72 22.91
N THR A 150 -6.08 -25.41 23.32
CA THR A 150 -5.65 -24.04 23.61
C THR A 150 -5.75 -23.13 22.38
N ALA A 151 -5.55 -23.65 21.16
CA ALA A 151 -5.76 -22.89 19.93
C ALA A 151 -7.23 -22.46 19.78
N ALA A 152 -8.17 -23.38 20.07
CA ALA A 152 -9.60 -23.06 20.07
C ALA A 152 -9.95 -22.02 21.14
N ALA A 153 -9.40 -22.14 22.35
CA ALA A 153 -9.62 -21.15 23.42
C ALA A 153 -9.13 -19.75 23.02
N ALA A 154 -7.94 -19.66 22.38
CA ALA A 154 -7.42 -18.41 21.88
C ALA A 154 -8.28 -17.81 20.73
N ALA A 155 -8.71 -18.65 19.78
CA ALA A 155 -9.58 -18.21 18.67
C ALA A 155 -10.94 -17.71 19.18
N LEU A 156 -11.57 -18.43 20.12
CA LEU A 156 -12.84 -18.02 20.73
C LEU A 156 -12.68 -16.76 21.60
N GLY A 157 -11.54 -16.59 22.27
CA GLY A 157 -11.20 -15.36 22.99
C GLY A 157 -11.14 -14.16 22.07
N LEU A 158 -10.48 -14.29 20.91
CA LEU A 158 -10.44 -13.25 19.88
C LEU A 158 -11.82 -12.95 19.31
N ALA A 159 -12.64 -14.00 19.07
CA ALA A 159 -14.00 -13.82 18.58
C ALA A 159 -14.94 -13.13 19.58
N SER A 160 -14.63 -13.21 20.85
CA SER A 160 -15.41 -12.57 21.93
C SER A 160 -14.87 -11.20 22.36
N TYR A 161 -13.76 -10.75 21.77
CA TYR A 161 -13.15 -9.46 22.15
C TYR A 161 -13.94 -8.26 21.62
N ARG A 162 -14.57 -8.41 20.44
CA ARG A 162 -15.43 -7.40 19.82
C ARG A 162 -16.64 -8.08 19.17
N ASP A 163 -17.83 -7.65 19.54
CA ASP A 163 -19.10 -8.22 19.07
C ASP A 163 -19.48 -7.80 17.65
N ASP A 164 -18.85 -6.73 17.12
CA ASP A 164 -19.11 -6.20 15.79
C ASP A 164 -18.26 -6.87 14.68
N VAL A 165 -17.32 -7.75 15.03
CA VAL A 165 -16.51 -8.52 14.07
C VAL A 165 -17.21 -9.82 13.72
N GLU A 166 -17.60 -9.97 12.46
CA GLU A 166 -18.15 -11.22 11.95
C GLU A 166 -17.02 -12.21 11.62
N PHE A 167 -16.98 -13.37 12.27
CA PHE A 167 -16.02 -14.43 11.96
C PHE A 167 -16.62 -15.44 10.99
N TYR A 168 -15.90 -15.72 9.90
CA TYR A 168 -16.23 -16.78 8.96
C TYR A 168 -15.80 -18.16 9.49
N GLY A 169 -14.66 -18.22 10.20
CA GLY A 169 -14.16 -19.41 10.85
C GLY A 169 -12.65 -19.38 11.09
N PHE A 170 -12.10 -20.55 11.38
CA PHE A 170 -10.74 -20.76 11.85
C PHE A 170 -9.92 -21.58 10.87
N ILE A 171 -8.69 -21.16 10.61
CA ILE A 171 -7.69 -21.87 9.81
C ILE A 171 -6.54 -22.28 10.72
N ALA A 172 -6.41 -23.57 11.00
CA ALA A 172 -5.33 -24.14 11.78
C ALA A 172 -4.09 -24.35 10.89
N ASN A 173 -3.17 -23.40 10.89
CA ASN A 173 -1.90 -23.49 10.15
C ASN A 173 -0.84 -24.26 10.96
N ASN A 174 0.07 -24.95 10.30
CA ASN A 174 1.09 -25.84 10.92
C ASN A 174 0.46 -26.94 11.81
N CYS A 175 -0.70 -27.44 11.43
CA CYS A 175 -1.38 -28.51 12.10
C CYS A 175 -0.65 -29.85 11.87
N GLY A 176 -0.27 -30.55 12.93
CA GLY A 176 0.66 -31.67 12.83
C GLY A 176 0.05 -32.96 12.27
N THR A 177 -1.19 -33.31 12.64
CA THR A 177 -1.87 -34.56 12.27
C THR A 177 -3.38 -34.39 12.24
N GLU A 178 -4.11 -35.31 11.61
CA GLU A 178 -5.59 -35.28 11.64
C GLU A 178 -6.14 -35.41 13.08
N ARG A 179 -5.48 -36.18 13.95
CA ARG A 179 -5.84 -36.23 15.37
C ARG A 179 -5.70 -34.87 16.06
N HIS A 180 -4.65 -34.09 15.69
CA HIS A 180 -4.46 -32.74 16.17
C HIS A 180 -5.59 -31.82 15.69
N ALA A 181 -5.93 -31.89 14.40
CA ALA A 181 -7.06 -31.14 13.84
C ALA A 181 -8.38 -31.48 14.52
N GLN A 182 -8.62 -32.77 14.82
CA GLN A 182 -9.83 -33.22 15.50
C GLN A 182 -9.94 -32.65 16.92
N LEU A 183 -8.83 -32.59 17.68
CA LEU A 183 -8.84 -32.00 19.03
C LEU A 183 -9.18 -30.50 19.00
N ILE A 184 -8.72 -29.79 17.96
CA ILE A 184 -9.06 -28.38 17.77
C ILE A 184 -10.52 -28.22 17.37
N ARG A 185 -10.98 -29.03 16.39
CA ARG A 185 -12.37 -29.02 15.90
C ARG A 185 -13.39 -29.28 17.01
N ASP A 186 -13.13 -30.27 17.87
CA ASP A 186 -14.01 -30.65 18.98
C ASP A 186 -14.08 -29.56 20.08
N ALA A 187 -13.06 -28.67 20.14
CA ALA A 187 -13.00 -27.59 21.11
C ALA A 187 -13.56 -26.26 20.58
N LEU A 188 -13.77 -26.13 19.28
CA LEU A 188 -14.40 -24.95 18.65
C LEU A 188 -15.93 -25.05 18.76
N ASP A 189 -16.61 -23.92 18.76
CA ASP A 189 -18.06 -23.82 18.69
C ASP A 189 -18.54 -23.30 17.32
N SER A 190 -19.86 -23.19 17.15
CA SER A 190 -20.48 -22.77 15.88
C SER A 190 -20.13 -21.35 15.42
N ARG A 191 -19.60 -20.50 16.30
CA ARG A 191 -19.14 -19.14 15.96
C ARG A 191 -17.80 -19.15 15.21
N MET A 192 -17.04 -20.24 15.35
CA MET A 192 -15.70 -20.36 14.80
C MET A 192 -15.48 -21.76 14.20
N PRO A 193 -16.20 -22.14 13.13
CA PRO A 193 -16.00 -23.45 12.50
C PRO A 193 -14.57 -23.60 11.97
N LEU A 194 -14.01 -24.82 12.06
CA LEU A 194 -12.71 -25.11 11.45
C LEU A 194 -12.87 -25.17 9.93
N LEU A 195 -12.29 -24.20 9.23
CA LEU A 195 -12.33 -24.06 7.77
C LEU A 195 -11.26 -24.91 7.07
N ALA A 196 -10.08 -25.00 7.71
CA ALA A 196 -8.96 -25.77 7.19
C ALA A 196 -8.01 -26.19 8.32
N ASN A 197 -7.40 -27.35 8.13
CA ASN A 197 -6.24 -27.83 8.88
C ASN A 197 -5.08 -28.04 7.92
N LEU A 198 -4.09 -27.17 8.01
CA LEU A 198 -2.99 -27.09 7.05
C LEU A 198 -1.72 -27.61 7.69
N ALA A 199 -1.17 -28.73 7.16
CA ALA A 199 0.07 -29.30 7.63
C ALA A 199 1.26 -28.34 7.35
N ARG A 200 2.31 -28.43 8.16
CA ARG A 200 3.55 -27.69 7.88
C ARG A 200 4.19 -28.26 6.61
N ASP A 201 4.37 -27.41 5.62
CA ASP A 201 5.04 -27.74 4.38
C ASP A 201 6.05 -26.65 4.02
N PRO A 202 7.38 -26.92 4.15
CA PRO A 202 8.41 -25.96 3.80
C PRO A 202 8.44 -25.59 2.31
N GLU A 203 7.93 -26.46 1.42
CA GLU A 203 7.89 -26.18 -0.01
C GLU A 203 6.77 -25.23 -0.42
N VAL A 204 5.74 -25.10 0.44
CA VAL A 204 4.65 -24.12 0.27
C VAL A 204 5.02 -22.78 0.91
N ALA A 205 5.83 -22.79 1.96
CA ALA A 205 6.22 -21.58 2.68
C ALA A 205 6.89 -20.57 1.74
N LEU A 206 6.45 -19.31 1.78
CA LEU A 206 7.04 -18.25 0.95
C LEU A 206 8.50 -17.97 1.36
N PRO A 207 9.39 -17.66 0.41
CA PRO A 207 10.80 -17.42 0.72
C PRO A 207 10.98 -16.13 1.51
N GLU A 208 11.70 -16.20 2.63
CA GLU A 208 12.02 -15.07 3.49
C GLU A 208 13.51 -14.75 3.46
N ARG A 209 13.88 -13.47 3.49
CA ARG A 209 15.23 -12.97 3.75
C ARG A 209 15.31 -12.27 5.12
N HIS A 210 16.52 -11.92 5.56
CA HIS A 210 16.77 -11.27 6.85
C HIS A 210 15.95 -9.98 7.11
N LEU A 211 15.40 -9.34 6.07
CA LEU A 211 14.63 -8.11 6.13
C LEU A 211 13.14 -8.29 5.79
N GLY A 212 12.67 -9.51 5.58
CA GLY A 212 11.30 -9.84 5.18
C GLY A 212 11.25 -10.73 3.94
N LEU A 213 10.13 -10.72 3.22
CA LEU A 213 9.96 -11.49 1.99
C LEU A 213 10.91 -11.00 0.87
N VAL A 214 11.22 -11.90 -0.06
CA VAL A 214 12.00 -11.60 -1.27
C VAL A 214 11.11 -10.81 -2.23
N GLN A 215 11.71 -9.94 -3.06
CA GLN A 215 10.96 -9.29 -4.14
C GLN A 215 10.47 -10.35 -5.15
N ALA A 216 9.18 -10.33 -5.49
CA ALA A 216 8.56 -11.37 -6.31
C ALA A 216 9.25 -11.57 -7.69
N ASN A 217 9.76 -10.48 -8.28
CA ASN A 217 10.45 -10.53 -9.56
C ASN A 217 11.80 -11.28 -9.52
N GLU A 218 12.47 -11.37 -8.36
CA GLU A 218 13.74 -12.07 -8.20
C GLU A 218 13.57 -13.58 -8.13
N VAL A 219 12.39 -14.05 -7.70
CA VAL A 219 12.10 -15.47 -7.42
C VAL A 219 10.81 -15.94 -8.10
N ARG A 220 10.51 -15.37 -9.25
CA ARG A 220 9.23 -15.58 -9.95
C ARG A 220 8.91 -17.06 -10.19
N ASP A 221 9.86 -17.82 -10.71
CA ASP A 221 9.65 -19.24 -11.03
C ASP A 221 9.50 -20.08 -9.76
N GLU A 222 10.23 -19.76 -8.71
CA GLU A 222 10.09 -20.39 -7.40
C GLU A 222 8.69 -20.12 -6.81
N LEU A 223 8.19 -18.89 -6.90
CA LEU A 223 6.85 -18.54 -6.46
C LEU A 223 5.78 -19.30 -7.23
N GLU A 224 5.90 -19.45 -8.55
CA GLU A 224 4.96 -20.24 -9.35
C GLU A 224 4.89 -21.69 -8.88
N GLN A 225 6.03 -22.32 -8.56
CA GLN A 225 6.08 -23.66 -8.01
C GLN A 225 5.38 -23.72 -6.64
N ARG A 226 5.69 -22.79 -5.74
CA ARG A 226 5.09 -22.70 -4.40
C ARG A 226 3.57 -22.46 -4.44
N PHE A 227 3.10 -21.64 -5.38
CA PHE A 227 1.65 -21.45 -5.57
C PHE A 227 0.94 -22.70 -6.06
N ASN A 228 1.54 -23.46 -6.96
CA ASN A 228 0.98 -24.73 -7.42
C ASN A 228 0.93 -25.78 -6.29
N LEU A 229 1.99 -25.87 -5.49
CA LEU A 229 2.01 -26.70 -4.29
C LEU A 229 0.98 -26.22 -3.25
N GLY A 230 0.90 -24.93 -3.02
CA GLY A 230 -0.06 -24.30 -2.10
C GLY A 230 -1.52 -24.59 -2.47
N LYS A 231 -1.86 -24.62 -3.75
CA LYS A 231 -3.17 -25.03 -4.22
C LYS A 231 -3.48 -26.48 -3.86
N ALA A 232 -2.53 -27.39 -4.08
CA ALA A 232 -2.69 -28.79 -3.70
C ALA A 232 -2.73 -29.01 -2.17
N TRP A 233 -1.95 -28.22 -1.45
CA TRP A 233 -1.92 -28.19 0.01
C TRP A 233 -3.23 -27.74 0.66
N LEU A 234 -3.97 -26.80 0.04
CA LEU A 234 -5.31 -26.43 0.49
C LEU A 234 -6.31 -27.57 0.36
N GLY A 235 -6.18 -28.42 -0.66
CA GLY A 235 -7.07 -29.56 -0.88
C GLY A 235 -8.53 -29.14 -1.07
N GLU A 236 -9.43 -30.05 -0.67
CA GLU A 236 -10.91 -29.86 -0.71
C GLU A 236 -11.44 -29.40 0.65
N GLN A 237 -10.84 -28.39 1.26
CA GLN A 237 -11.26 -27.88 2.57
C GLN A 237 -12.26 -26.72 2.42
N SER A 238 -13.10 -26.49 3.43
CA SER A 238 -14.20 -25.51 3.39
C SER A 238 -13.74 -24.08 3.12
N ILE A 239 -12.46 -23.77 3.39
CA ILE A 239 -11.90 -22.45 3.04
C ILE A 239 -11.85 -22.19 1.52
N CYS A 240 -11.90 -23.25 0.70
CA CYS A 240 -11.93 -23.18 -0.76
C CYS A 240 -13.34 -22.91 -1.32
N ASP A 241 -14.38 -22.96 -0.49
CA ASP A 241 -15.72 -22.58 -0.88
C ASP A 241 -15.84 -21.06 -0.96
N LEU A 242 -16.68 -20.58 -1.88
CA LEU A 242 -16.95 -19.14 -1.94
C LEU A 242 -17.83 -18.73 -0.75
N PRO A 243 -17.45 -17.69 0.00
CA PRO A 243 -18.32 -17.14 1.01
C PRO A 243 -19.57 -16.51 0.38
N LYS A 244 -20.57 -16.21 1.19
CA LYS A 244 -21.77 -15.49 0.73
C LYS A 244 -21.36 -14.12 0.17
N ALA A 245 -21.95 -13.75 -0.97
CA ALA A 245 -21.73 -12.42 -1.55
C ALA A 245 -22.28 -11.33 -0.62
N ILE A 246 -21.51 -10.30 -0.40
CA ILE A 246 -21.86 -9.09 0.35
C ILE A 246 -21.97 -7.89 -0.56
N ALA A 247 -22.70 -6.86 -0.13
CA ALA A 247 -22.88 -5.63 -0.87
C ALA A 247 -21.72 -4.67 -0.61
N PHE A 248 -21.14 -4.12 -1.67
CA PHE A 248 -20.18 -3.03 -1.62
C PHE A 248 -20.83 -1.78 -2.23
N GLU A 249 -21.04 -0.79 -1.39
CA GLU A 249 -21.62 0.49 -1.80
C GLU A 249 -20.53 1.51 -2.05
N SER A 250 -20.76 2.41 -3.00
CA SER A 250 -19.91 3.58 -3.24
C SER A 250 -20.74 4.76 -3.67
N GLN A 251 -20.24 5.93 -3.37
CA GLN A 251 -20.73 7.15 -4.01
C GLN A 251 -20.06 7.34 -5.36
N HIS A 252 -20.66 8.12 -6.23
CA HIS A 252 -19.98 8.54 -7.46
C HIS A 252 -18.77 9.39 -7.08
N ILE A 253 -17.57 8.92 -7.45
CA ILE A 253 -16.33 9.68 -7.27
C ILE A 253 -15.96 10.26 -8.63
N GLU A 254 -15.86 11.58 -8.70
CA GLU A 254 -15.37 12.26 -9.89
C GLU A 254 -13.91 11.84 -10.17
N PRO A 255 -13.57 11.53 -11.42
CA PRO A 255 -12.19 11.25 -11.77
C PRO A 255 -11.30 12.46 -11.43
N PRO A 256 -10.03 12.23 -11.04
CA PRO A 256 -9.13 13.33 -10.74
C PRO A 256 -8.95 14.24 -11.95
N LYS A 257 -8.83 15.55 -11.70
CA LYS A 257 -8.56 16.53 -12.75
C LYS A 257 -7.26 16.16 -13.47
N PRO A 258 -7.14 16.39 -14.79
CA PRO A 258 -5.94 16.05 -15.56
C PRO A 258 -4.79 17.04 -15.30
N LEU A 259 -4.38 17.19 -14.05
CA LEU A 259 -3.38 18.17 -13.58
C LEU A 259 -1.96 17.88 -14.11
N LEU A 260 -1.72 16.67 -14.61
CA LEU A 260 -0.43 16.23 -15.16
C LEU A 260 -0.51 15.95 -16.66
N ALA A 261 -1.51 16.50 -17.35
CA ALA A 261 -1.69 16.28 -18.78
C ALA A 261 -0.42 16.66 -19.56
N GLY A 262 0.13 15.68 -20.29
CA GLY A 262 1.35 15.85 -21.10
C GLY A 262 2.66 15.81 -20.32
N THR A 263 2.65 15.72 -18.99
CA THR A 263 3.86 15.57 -18.17
C THR A 263 4.40 14.15 -18.27
N LYS A 264 5.67 14.00 -18.60
CA LYS A 264 6.38 12.72 -18.64
C LYS A 264 7.11 12.49 -17.33
N ILE A 265 6.79 11.41 -16.62
CA ILE A 265 7.40 11.07 -15.33
C ILE A 265 8.21 9.79 -15.48
N GLY A 266 9.53 9.88 -15.20
CA GLY A 266 10.41 8.72 -15.08
C GLY A 266 10.34 8.15 -13.67
N ILE A 267 10.00 6.88 -13.55
CA ILE A 267 9.93 6.17 -12.27
C ILE A 267 11.04 5.14 -12.22
N ALA A 268 11.96 5.29 -11.25
CA ALA A 268 12.97 4.27 -10.99
C ALA A 268 12.29 2.99 -10.49
N LYS A 269 12.50 1.87 -11.21
CA LYS A 269 11.90 0.58 -10.88
C LYS A 269 12.82 -0.58 -11.25
N ASP A 270 13.49 -1.12 -10.25
CA ASP A 270 14.35 -2.31 -10.35
C ASP A 270 14.51 -2.96 -8.96
N ALA A 271 15.55 -3.80 -8.79
CA ALA A 271 15.82 -4.46 -7.51
C ALA A 271 16.20 -3.48 -6.39
N ALA A 272 16.77 -2.31 -6.71
CA ALA A 272 17.09 -1.29 -5.72
C ALA A 272 15.88 -0.39 -5.38
N PHE A 273 14.92 -0.23 -6.31
CA PHE A 273 13.76 0.69 -6.20
C PHE A 273 12.46 -0.02 -6.56
N SER A 274 11.81 -0.66 -5.59
CA SER A 274 10.63 -1.51 -5.84
C SER A 274 9.42 -1.17 -4.98
N PHE A 275 9.53 -0.22 -4.03
CA PHE A 275 8.47 0.11 -3.09
C PHE A 275 7.53 1.17 -3.68
N ILE A 276 6.70 0.73 -4.60
CA ILE A 276 5.76 1.57 -5.35
C ILE A 276 4.34 1.13 -5.06
N TYR A 277 3.51 2.03 -4.53
CA TYR A 277 2.07 1.79 -4.43
C TYR A 277 1.44 1.81 -5.81
N THR A 278 0.72 0.74 -6.17
CA THR A 278 -0.07 0.69 -7.42
C THR A 278 -1.07 1.86 -7.50
N ALA A 279 -1.63 2.26 -6.37
CA ALA A 279 -2.53 3.41 -6.27
C ALA A 279 -1.85 4.74 -6.70
N ASN A 280 -0.55 4.91 -6.43
CA ASN A 280 0.18 6.11 -6.80
C ASN A 280 0.37 6.21 -8.32
N THR A 281 0.79 5.13 -8.96
CA THR A 281 0.96 5.10 -10.44
C THR A 281 -0.38 5.27 -11.14
N ALA A 282 -1.43 4.59 -10.67
CA ALA A 282 -2.78 4.73 -11.21
C ALA A 282 -3.31 6.18 -11.09
N LEU A 283 -3.02 6.87 -9.99
CA LEU A 283 -3.40 8.28 -9.84
C LEU A 283 -2.65 9.18 -10.82
N LEU A 284 -1.32 9.01 -10.97
CA LEU A 284 -0.53 9.80 -11.91
C LEU A 284 -1.07 9.66 -13.34
N GLU A 285 -1.37 8.43 -13.77
CA GLU A 285 -1.99 8.14 -15.08
C GLU A 285 -3.38 8.76 -15.20
N ALA A 286 -4.22 8.64 -14.18
CA ALA A 286 -5.56 9.24 -14.16
C ALA A 286 -5.51 10.77 -14.22
N MET A 287 -4.45 11.41 -13.69
CA MET A 287 -4.21 12.85 -13.85
C MET A 287 -3.58 13.23 -15.20
N GLY A 288 -3.37 12.27 -16.10
CA GLY A 288 -2.88 12.49 -17.47
C GLY A 288 -1.36 12.44 -17.63
N ALA A 289 -0.61 11.97 -16.63
CA ALA A 289 0.83 11.76 -16.76
C ALA A 289 1.16 10.60 -17.70
N GLN A 290 2.29 10.72 -18.41
CA GLN A 290 2.90 9.63 -19.17
C GLN A 290 4.03 9.03 -18.35
N ILE A 291 3.86 7.78 -17.89
CA ILE A 291 4.85 7.10 -17.06
C ILE A 291 5.83 6.34 -17.94
N SER A 292 7.13 6.48 -17.62
CA SER A 292 8.22 5.68 -18.17
C SER A 292 9.02 5.08 -17.02
N TYR A 293 9.09 3.76 -16.95
CA TYR A 293 9.97 3.09 -15.98
C TYR A 293 11.39 3.03 -16.50
N PHE A 294 12.36 3.17 -15.61
CA PHE A 294 13.78 2.99 -15.91
C PHE A 294 14.50 2.31 -14.74
N SER A 295 15.64 1.70 -15.03
CA SER A 295 16.44 0.98 -14.04
C SER A 295 17.76 1.70 -13.79
N PRO A 296 17.95 2.37 -12.65
CA PRO A 296 19.26 2.88 -12.27
C PRO A 296 20.38 1.82 -12.23
N LEU A 297 20.02 0.55 -12.03
CA LEU A 297 20.99 -0.57 -12.03
C LEU A 297 21.41 -1.04 -13.43
N LYS A 298 20.52 -0.93 -14.45
CA LYS A 298 20.72 -1.66 -15.72
C LYS A 298 20.72 -0.74 -16.94
N ASP A 299 19.98 0.37 -16.89
CA ASP A 299 19.89 1.28 -18.04
C ASP A 299 21.13 2.18 -18.09
N GLU A 300 21.66 2.38 -19.29
CA GLU A 300 22.82 3.25 -19.50
C GLU A 300 22.46 4.72 -19.43
N ARG A 301 21.22 5.09 -19.75
CA ARG A 301 20.78 6.47 -19.90
C ARG A 301 19.42 6.73 -19.27
N LEU A 302 19.28 7.94 -18.75
CA LEU A 302 18.01 8.43 -18.26
C LEU A 302 17.02 8.64 -19.42
N PRO A 303 15.74 8.20 -19.33
CA PRO A 303 14.74 8.48 -20.34
C PRO A 303 14.43 9.97 -20.45
N LYS A 304 13.95 10.42 -21.62
CA LYS A 304 13.56 11.83 -21.84
C LYS A 304 12.24 12.13 -21.16
N VAL A 305 12.33 12.67 -19.94
CA VAL A 305 11.18 12.95 -19.06
C VAL A 305 11.24 14.36 -18.49
N ASP A 306 10.12 14.79 -17.92
CA ASP A 306 9.96 16.13 -17.34
C ASP A 306 10.18 16.12 -15.82
N ALA A 307 9.88 14.99 -15.15
CA ALA A 307 10.07 14.78 -13.73
C ALA A 307 10.57 13.36 -13.44
N LEU A 308 11.18 13.17 -12.26
CA LEU A 308 11.65 11.87 -11.78
C LEU A 308 11.01 11.51 -10.45
N TRP A 309 10.79 10.21 -10.25
CA TRP A 309 10.43 9.63 -8.97
C TRP A 309 11.34 8.45 -8.65
N PHE A 310 12.16 8.61 -7.61
CA PHE A 310 12.92 7.53 -6.98
C PHE A 310 12.11 7.02 -5.80
N ALA A 311 11.47 5.87 -5.97
CA ALA A 311 10.71 5.21 -4.93
C ALA A 311 11.63 4.60 -3.86
N GLY A 312 11.06 4.07 -2.79
CA GLY A 312 11.80 3.28 -1.82
C GLY A 312 12.23 1.92 -2.37
N GLY A 313 13.03 1.23 -1.58
CA GLY A 313 13.58 -0.09 -1.92
C GLY A 313 14.79 -0.42 -1.05
N TYR A 314 15.70 -1.20 -1.62
CA TYR A 314 16.93 -1.68 -0.98
C TYR A 314 18.20 -1.23 -1.73
N PRO A 315 18.47 0.08 -1.86
CA PRO A 315 19.67 0.55 -2.56
C PRO A 315 20.97 0.08 -1.88
N GLU A 316 20.94 -0.17 -0.57
CA GLU A 316 22.09 -0.70 0.18
C GLU A 316 22.52 -2.11 -0.25
N LEU A 317 21.63 -2.91 -0.80
CA LEU A 317 21.93 -4.24 -1.33
C LEU A 317 22.58 -4.17 -2.72
N HIS A 318 22.50 -3.02 -3.38
CA HIS A 318 22.96 -2.77 -4.75
C HIS A 318 23.83 -1.50 -4.83
N ALA A 319 24.40 -1.07 -3.69
CA ALA A 319 25.09 0.22 -3.60
C ALA A 319 26.32 0.28 -4.51
N LYS A 320 27.02 -0.83 -4.68
CA LYS A 320 28.17 -0.93 -5.58
C LYS A 320 27.77 -0.74 -7.04
N GLU A 321 26.75 -1.49 -7.50
CA GLU A 321 26.27 -1.42 -8.88
C GLU A 321 25.70 -0.04 -9.20
N LEU A 322 24.98 0.58 -8.25
CA LEU A 322 24.49 1.96 -8.40
C LEU A 322 25.63 2.97 -8.54
N ALA A 323 26.70 2.83 -7.75
CA ALA A 323 27.88 3.70 -7.82
C ALA A 323 28.68 3.50 -9.13
N GLU A 324 28.73 2.29 -9.66
CA GLU A 324 29.46 1.95 -10.89
C GLU A 324 28.75 2.44 -12.16
N ASN A 325 27.44 2.73 -12.13
CA ASN A 325 26.70 3.24 -13.29
C ASN A 325 26.89 4.77 -13.45
N SER A 326 28.12 5.18 -13.75
CA SER A 326 28.53 6.58 -13.83
C SER A 326 27.70 7.41 -14.82
N THR A 327 27.33 6.80 -15.96
CA THR A 327 26.56 7.49 -17.00
C THR A 327 25.15 7.85 -16.50
N MET A 328 24.48 6.94 -15.78
CA MET A 328 23.19 7.21 -15.17
C MET A 328 23.28 8.27 -14.06
N LEU A 329 24.33 8.19 -13.23
CA LEU A 329 24.58 9.20 -12.19
C LEU A 329 24.74 10.59 -12.80
N ASP A 330 25.51 10.74 -13.87
CA ASP A 330 25.75 12.02 -14.55
C ASP A 330 24.48 12.56 -15.21
N ASP A 331 23.69 11.72 -15.88
CA ASP A 331 22.40 12.11 -16.47
C ASP A 331 21.43 12.64 -15.39
N ILE A 332 21.35 11.98 -14.22
CA ILE A 332 20.49 12.42 -13.12
C ILE A 332 21.02 13.72 -12.48
N ARG A 333 22.34 13.86 -12.31
CA ARG A 333 22.97 15.10 -11.83
C ARG A 333 22.67 16.27 -12.77
N GLU A 334 22.78 16.06 -14.09
CA GLU A 334 22.43 17.06 -15.10
C GLU A 334 20.93 17.42 -15.07
N PHE A 335 20.05 16.40 -14.86
CA PHE A 335 18.61 16.61 -14.70
C PHE A 335 18.29 17.49 -13.49
N ASN A 336 18.95 17.24 -12.35
CA ASN A 336 18.81 18.04 -11.13
C ASN A 336 19.38 19.47 -11.31
N ALA A 337 20.52 19.63 -11.99
CA ALA A 337 21.14 20.94 -12.27
C ALA A 337 20.21 21.83 -13.11
N LYS A 338 19.34 21.26 -13.92
CA LYS A 338 18.27 21.96 -14.65
C LYS A 338 17.04 22.31 -13.80
N ASN A 339 17.09 22.11 -12.50
CA ASN A 339 16.00 22.32 -11.55
C ASN A 339 14.70 21.58 -11.92
N LYS A 340 14.79 20.49 -12.64
CA LYS A 340 13.64 19.65 -12.94
C LYS A 340 13.11 18.93 -11.68
N PRO A 341 11.80 18.69 -11.56
CA PRO A 341 11.23 18.03 -10.39
C PRO A 341 11.78 16.62 -10.18
N ILE A 342 12.21 16.34 -8.95
CA ILE A 342 12.60 15.01 -8.49
C ILE A 342 11.90 14.76 -7.14
N LEU A 343 11.17 13.67 -7.03
CA LEU A 343 10.69 13.13 -5.76
C LEU A 343 11.56 11.92 -5.39
N ALA A 344 12.09 11.88 -4.17
CA ALA A 344 12.91 10.79 -3.68
C ALA A 344 12.44 10.33 -2.30
N GLU A 345 12.05 9.07 -2.21
CA GLU A 345 11.44 8.45 -1.04
C GLU A 345 12.33 7.34 -0.48
N CYS A 346 12.59 7.33 0.83
CA CYS A 346 13.29 6.27 1.58
C CYS A 346 14.60 5.80 0.90
N GLY A 347 14.61 4.68 0.19
CA GLY A 347 15.76 4.21 -0.58
C GLY A 347 16.18 5.20 -1.67
N GLY A 348 15.22 5.81 -2.36
CA GLY A 348 15.47 6.89 -3.32
C GLY A 348 16.10 8.12 -2.69
N PHE A 349 15.71 8.47 -1.45
CA PHE A 349 16.37 9.54 -0.69
C PHE A 349 17.84 9.18 -0.38
N LEU A 350 18.12 7.94 0.05
CA LEU A 350 19.49 7.49 0.31
C LEU A 350 20.36 7.57 -0.96
N TYR A 351 19.81 7.22 -2.12
CA TYR A 351 20.49 7.31 -3.41
C TYR A 351 20.81 8.77 -3.81
N CYS A 352 20.02 9.75 -3.34
CA CYS A 352 20.28 11.16 -3.61
C CYS A 352 21.39 11.78 -2.75
N LEU A 353 21.81 11.13 -1.67
CA LEU A 353 22.88 11.57 -0.78
C LEU A 353 24.25 11.50 -1.47
N GLU A 354 25.29 11.99 -0.81
CA GLU A 354 26.68 11.90 -1.29
C GLU A 354 27.22 10.48 -1.20
N GLU A 355 26.88 9.77 -0.09
CA GLU A 355 27.40 8.44 0.21
C GLU A 355 26.35 7.57 0.89
N LEU A 356 26.46 6.26 0.70
CA LEU A 356 25.68 5.23 1.40
C LEU A 356 26.62 4.16 1.94
N THR A 357 26.61 3.96 3.26
CA THR A 357 27.30 2.83 3.93
C THR A 357 26.31 1.68 4.11
N ASP A 358 26.65 0.53 3.54
CA ASP A 358 25.85 -0.68 3.54
C ASP A 358 25.90 -1.46 4.86
N LEU A 359 25.29 -2.66 4.92
CA LEU A 359 25.30 -3.54 6.09
C LEU A 359 26.64 -4.20 6.38
N ASN A 360 27.57 -4.18 5.41
CA ASN A 360 28.94 -4.70 5.55
C ASN A 360 29.94 -3.60 5.92
N GLU A 361 29.43 -2.41 6.28
CA GLU A 361 30.23 -1.22 6.61
C GLU A 361 31.09 -0.71 5.42
N VAL A 362 30.70 -1.04 4.17
CA VAL A 362 31.31 -0.51 2.97
C VAL A 362 30.58 0.75 2.52
N THR A 363 31.32 1.83 2.28
CA THR A 363 30.76 3.10 1.82
C THR A 363 30.91 3.21 0.30
N HIS A 364 29.83 3.62 -0.36
CA HIS A 364 29.73 3.82 -1.80
C HIS A 364 29.28 5.24 -2.12
N GLU A 365 29.89 5.85 -3.14
CA GLU A 365 29.42 7.14 -3.66
C GLU A 365 28.03 6.99 -4.30
N MET A 366 27.18 7.98 -4.06
CA MET A 366 25.83 8.04 -4.61
C MET A 366 25.68 9.28 -5.52
N LEU A 367 24.45 9.76 -5.74
CA LEU A 367 24.19 10.89 -6.64
C LEU A 367 24.83 12.19 -6.18
N GLY A 368 24.95 12.45 -4.87
CA GLY A 368 25.48 13.70 -4.34
C GLY A 368 24.67 14.96 -4.71
N ILE A 369 23.39 14.81 -5.05
CA ILE A 369 22.49 15.93 -5.36
C ILE A 369 21.83 16.51 -4.10
N LEU A 370 22.03 15.87 -2.97
CA LEU A 370 21.68 16.33 -1.63
C LEU A 370 22.88 16.05 -0.72
N ALA A 371 23.36 17.05 -0.01
CA ALA A 371 24.45 16.86 0.95
C ALA A 371 24.04 15.89 2.06
N GLY A 372 24.99 15.07 2.50
CA GLY A 372 24.80 14.14 3.59
C GLY A 372 25.17 12.70 3.26
N GLN A 373 25.17 11.88 4.29
CA GLN A 373 25.62 10.48 4.25
C GLN A 373 24.55 9.59 4.84
N GLY A 374 24.25 8.48 4.17
CA GLY A 374 23.35 7.44 4.63
C GLY A 374 24.11 6.25 5.24
N ALA A 375 23.63 5.68 6.33
CA ALA A 375 24.21 4.47 6.90
C ALA A 375 23.13 3.50 7.39
N MET A 376 23.30 2.22 7.10
CA MET A 376 22.41 1.16 7.57
C MET A 376 22.62 0.90 9.07
N ARG A 377 21.55 0.57 9.81
CA ARG A 377 21.55 0.41 11.28
C ARG A 377 21.19 -1.00 11.76
N GLY A 378 21.19 -1.96 10.88
CA GLY A 378 20.81 -3.33 11.21
C GLY A 378 19.34 -3.44 11.64
N LYS A 379 19.09 -3.82 12.91
CA LYS A 379 17.72 -4.06 13.40
C LYS A 379 16.97 -2.80 13.90
N ARG A 380 17.64 -1.65 14.05
CA ARG A 380 17.03 -0.42 14.55
C ARG A 380 16.51 0.43 13.38
N GLY A 381 15.21 0.70 13.38
CA GLY A 381 14.57 1.48 12.33
C GLY A 381 13.53 2.45 12.86
N CYS A 382 12.92 3.18 11.94
CA CYS A 382 11.71 3.96 12.17
C CYS A 382 10.56 3.33 11.40
N GLN A 383 9.41 3.25 12.04
CA GLN A 383 8.18 2.74 11.42
C GLN A 383 6.98 3.54 11.95
N GLY A 384 6.02 3.83 11.10
CA GLY A 384 4.74 4.39 11.48
C GLY A 384 4.13 5.36 10.47
N MET A 385 2.84 5.59 10.66
CA MET A 385 2.05 6.52 9.84
C MET A 385 2.39 7.97 10.17
N GLN A 386 2.56 8.77 9.13
CA GLN A 386 2.86 10.20 9.21
C GLN A 386 2.17 10.96 8.08
N ALA A 387 1.93 12.24 8.27
CA ALA A 387 1.56 13.15 7.20
C ALA A 387 2.77 14.01 6.81
N ALA A 388 3.13 14.02 5.55
CA ALA A 388 4.16 14.91 5.02
C ALA A 388 3.58 16.33 4.90
N MET A 389 4.12 17.26 5.68
CA MET A 389 3.66 18.65 5.74
C MET A 389 4.41 19.48 4.69
N LEU A 390 4.08 19.27 3.43
CA LEU A 390 4.73 19.96 2.31
C LEU A 390 4.11 21.34 2.02
N PRO A 391 4.86 22.29 1.44
CA PRO A 391 4.30 23.57 0.99
C PRO A 391 3.16 23.40 -0.04
N GLU A 392 3.18 22.34 -0.82
CA GLU A 392 2.15 21.99 -1.79
C GLU A 392 0.84 21.54 -1.15
N GLY A 393 0.89 21.04 0.08
CA GLY A 393 -0.19 20.52 0.88
C GLY A 393 0.21 19.31 1.71
N GLU A 394 -0.65 18.91 2.64
CA GLU A 394 -0.47 17.69 3.42
C GLU A 394 -0.70 16.46 2.54
N ILE A 395 0.25 15.50 2.57
CA ILE A 395 0.12 14.18 1.93
C ILE A 395 0.33 13.11 3.00
N ARG A 396 -0.59 12.17 3.14
CA ARG A 396 -0.43 11.05 4.06
C ARG A 396 0.64 10.09 3.56
N ALA A 397 1.37 9.50 4.50
CA ALA A 397 2.58 8.76 4.24
C ALA A 397 2.84 7.72 5.32
N HIS A 398 3.82 6.87 5.04
CA HIS A 398 4.36 5.91 5.99
C HIS A 398 5.88 6.00 6.01
N ALA A 399 6.48 5.88 7.20
CA ALA A 399 7.92 5.68 7.36
C ALA A 399 8.21 4.22 7.70
N HIS A 400 9.13 3.60 6.96
CA HIS A 400 9.65 2.27 7.29
C HIS A 400 11.07 2.13 6.74
N HIS A 401 12.08 2.39 7.57
CA HIS A 401 13.48 2.28 7.18
C HIS A 401 14.36 1.83 8.34
N ARG A 402 15.51 1.24 8.00
CA ARG A 402 16.56 0.78 8.94
C ARG A 402 17.89 1.51 8.73
N SER A 403 17.82 2.73 8.25
CA SER A 403 18.98 3.57 8.00
C SER A 403 18.92 4.86 8.81
N ARG A 404 19.99 5.61 8.81
CA ARG A 404 20.08 6.97 9.33
C ARG A 404 20.86 7.83 8.36
N SER A 405 20.44 9.07 8.19
CA SER A 405 21.21 10.10 7.48
C SER A 405 21.92 11.04 8.47
N HIS A 406 23.07 11.52 8.07
CA HIS A 406 23.90 12.45 8.80
C HIS A 406 24.40 13.57 7.89
N ASN A 407 24.80 14.71 8.47
CA ASN A 407 25.33 15.86 7.76
C ASN A 407 24.41 16.40 6.63
N THR A 408 23.10 16.13 6.76
CA THR A 408 22.08 16.63 5.82
C THR A 408 21.81 18.11 6.04
N PRO A 409 21.32 18.85 5.02
CA PRO A 409 20.90 20.24 5.19
C PRO A 409 19.77 20.38 6.20
N SER A 410 19.46 21.60 6.59
CA SER A 410 18.27 21.84 7.41
C SER A 410 17.01 21.43 6.64
N PRO A 411 16.11 20.64 7.24
CA PRO A 411 14.86 20.24 6.60
C PRO A 411 13.92 21.44 6.42
N ILE A 412 13.15 21.43 5.34
CA ILE A 412 12.11 22.45 5.10
C ILE A 412 10.85 22.21 5.91
N ALA A 413 10.62 20.96 6.31
CA ALA A 413 9.47 20.51 7.09
C ALA A 413 9.77 19.15 7.74
N TYR A 414 8.85 18.72 8.58
CA TYR A 414 8.87 17.40 9.21
C TYR A 414 7.56 16.68 8.96
N GLY A 415 7.60 15.36 8.94
CA GLY A 415 6.41 14.55 9.03
C GLY A 415 5.67 14.79 10.36
N LYS A 416 4.35 14.78 10.31
CA LYS A 416 3.48 14.78 11.49
C LYS A 416 3.07 13.34 11.80
N ARG A 417 3.55 12.79 12.89
CA ARG A 417 3.22 11.42 13.31
C ARG A 417 1.73 11.30 13.67
N GLN A 418 1.12 10.20 13.30
CA GLN A 418 -0.29 9.95 13.58
C GLN A 418 -0.59 9.96 15.10
N ARG A 419 0.28 9.37 15.91
CA ARG A 419 0.00 9.08 17.32
C ARG A 419 1.00 9.70 18.31
N HIS A 420 1.96 10.46 17.84
CA HIS A 420 3.01 10.97 18.72
C HIS A 420 3.26 12.45 18.43
N PRO A 421 3.35 13.32 19.44
CA PRO A 421 3.53 14.75 19.23
C PRO A 421 4.93 15.16 18.75
N ALA A 422 5.94 14.28 18.90
CA ALA A 422 7.28 14.57 18.40
C ALA A 422 7.30 14.63 16.88
N PRO A 423 8.17 15.49 16.27
CA PRO A 423 8.35 15.54 14.85
C PRO A 423 8.63 14.16 14.24
N GLY A 424 8.11 13.94 13.05
CA GLY A 424 8.38 12.74 12.27
C GLY A 424 9.66 12.88 11.44
N GLU A 425 9.67 12.22 10.29
CA GLU A 425 10.81 12.23 9.38
C GLU A 425 11.05 13.61 8.77
N SER A 426 12.32 13.94 8.59
CA SER A 426 12.74 15.19 7.95
C SER A 426 12.38 15.19 6.45
N ILE A 427 11.97 16.34 5.96
CA ILE A 427 11.69 16.56 4.55
C ILE A 427 12.67 17.61 4.03
N TYR A 428 13.42 17.25 3.03
CA TYR A 428 14.46 18.09 2.43
C TYR A 428 14.03 18.63 1.08
N ARG A 429 14.56 19.80 0.72
CA ARG A 429 14.35 20.40 -0.59
C ARG A 429 15.59 21.14 -1.03
N GLN A 430 16.10 20.77 -2.20
CA GLN A 430 17.24 21.41 -2.82
C GLN A 430 17.04 21.43 -4.33
N ALA A 431 17.10 22.61 -4.94
CA ALA A 431 16.80 22.78 -6.37
C ALA A 431 15.43 22.16 -6.73
N GLY A 432 15.34 21.26 -7.71
CA GLY A 432 14.14 20.50 -8.07
C GLY A 432 13.80 19.33 -7.16
N LEU A 433 14.74 18.89 -6.31
CA LEU A 433 14.61 17.70 -5.47
C LEU A 433 13.73 17.97 -4.25
N THR A 434 12.81 17.04 -3.98
CA THR A 434 12.13 16.83 -2.68
C THR A 434 12.45 15.43 -2.21
N ALA A 435 13.02 15.29 -1.02
CA ALA A 435 13.51 14.03 -0.50
C ALA A 435 13.12 13.82 0.97
N SER A 436 12.79 12.59 1.34
CA SER A 436 12.46 12.19 2.72
C SER A 436 12.53 10.66 2.87
N TYR A 437 12.56 10.18 4.11
CA TYR A 437 12.27 8.77 4.38
C TYR A 437 10.80 8.37 4.22
N LEU A 438 9.90 9.35 4.05
CA LEU A 438 8.47 9.11 3.92
C LEU A 438 8.13 8.50 2.55
N HIS A 439 7.31 7.46 2.57
CA HIS A 439 6.63 6.93 1.39
C HIS A 439 5.25 7.58 1.30
N LEU A 440 5.04 8.42 0.31
CA LEU A 440 3.83 9.19 0.14
C LEU A 440 2.70 8.34 -0.46
N PHE A 441 1.50 8.49 0.06
CA PHE A 441 0.31 7.91 -0.55
C PHE A 441 -0.41 8.98 -1.37
N PHE A 442 -0.17 8.99 -2.66
CA PHE A 442 -0.58 10.06 -3.58
C PHE A 442 -2.11 10.31 -3.60
N PRO A 443 -2.98 9.26 -3.54
CA PRO A 443 -4.42 9.50 -3.52
C PRO A 443 -4.92 10.31 -2.34
N SER A 444 -4.14 10.47 -1.27
CA SER A 444 -4.53 11.30 -0.12
C SER A 444 -4.60 12.80 -0.44
N ASN A 445 -3.84 13.28 -1.43
CA ASN A 445 -3.91 14.68 -1.91
C ASN A 445 -3.39 14.82 -3.35
N PRO A 446 -4.23 14.54 -4.37
CA PRO A 446 -3.83 14.59 -5.78
C PRO A 446 -3.31 15.96 -6.23
N GLU A 447 -3.87 17.06 -5.72
CA GLU A 447 -3.45 18.42 -6.10
C GLU A 447 -2.04 18.74 -5.58
N ALA A 448 -1.71 18.33 -4.36
CA ALA A 448 -0.36 18.51 -3.81
C ALA A 448 0.66 17.65 -4.60
N VAL A 449 0.31 16.43 -4.94
CA VAL A 449 1.15 15.54 -5.77
C VAL A 449 1.43 16.15 -7.14
N ALA A 450 0.40 16.64 -7.82
CA ALA A 450 0.58 17.28 -9.13
C ALA A 450 1.57 18.46 -9.04
N LYS A 451 1.50 19.27 -8.00
CA LYS A 451 2.42 20.39 -7.78
C LYS A 451 3.86 19.94 -7.54
N ILE A 452 4.10 18.76 -6.93
CA ILE A 452 5.45 18.21 -6.76
C ILE A 452 6.08 17.94 -8.12
N PHE A 453 5.33 17.38 -9.07
CA PHE A 453 5.83 16.98 -10.38
C PHE A 453 5.77 18.10 -11.44
N THR A 454 5.07 19.21 -11.18
CA THR A 454 4.88 20.32 -12.15
C THR A 454 5.39 21.65 -11.66
N ARG A 455 6.32 21.71 -10.70
CA ARG A 455 6.79 23.00 -10.17
C ARG A 455 7.03 24.03 -11.25
N PRO A 456 6.51 25.27 -11.11
CA PRO A 456 6.86 26.34 -12.02
C PRO A 456 8.39 26.54 -11.96
N LYS A 457 9.02 26.72 -13.12
CA LYS A 457 10.35 27.32 -13.18
C LYS A 457 10.32 28.58 -12.32
N ALA A 458 11.28 28.73 -11.39
CA ALA A 458 11.42 29.98 -10.67
C ALA A 458 11.31 31.15 -11.68
N PRO A 459 10.54 32.22 -11.38
CA PRO A 459 10.45 33.34 -12.27
C PRO A 459 11.87 33.77 -12.57
N ALA A 460 12.21 33.89 -13.86
CA ALA A 460 13.47 34.43 -14.28
C ALA A 460 13.66 35.77 -13.54
N THR A 461 14.67 35.85 -12.70
CA THR A 461 15.09 37.12 -12.09
C THR A 461 15.14 38.14 -13.21
N LEU A 462 14.29 39.16 -13.15
CA LEU A 462 14.38 40.33 -14.01
C LEU A 462 15.81 40.81 -13.86
N ALA A 463 16.63 40.57 -14.91
CA ALA A 463 17.92 41.25 -15.04
C ALA A 463 17.61 42.74 -14.94
N GLU A 464 18.29 43.37 -14.03
CA GLU A 464 18.27 44.82 -13.85
C GLU A 464 18.41 45.52 -15.21
N VAL A 465 17.45 46.40 -15.49
CA VAL A 465 17.56 47.43 -16.54
C VAL A 465 18.21 48.63 -15.92
#